data_85927455fb27b197542fd708e3eb2e3e
#
_entry.id   85927455fb27b197542fd708e3eb2e3e
#
_cell.length_a   1.000
_cell.length_b   1.000
_cell.length_c   1.000
_cell.angle_alpha   90.00
_cell.angle_beta   90.00
_cell.angle_gamma   90.00
#
_symmetry.space_group_name_H-M   'P 1'
#
loop_
_entity.id
_entity.type
_entity.pdbx_description
1 polymer ?
#
loop_
_entity_poly.entity_id
_entity_poly.type
_entity_poly.pdbx_seq_one_letter_code
_entity_poly.pdbx_strand_id
1 'polypeptide(L)'
;MPAPPDYGAPPPPAPRRGRGPLVAIVLVVLLLILVGGGYVVGGFVYANGKVNSATDAYNKVVDHENALTDLFNKLDAQFSTNNKNTATNSTDSIKQDKTLNLQLASQSQAAQPTVESDDQALATAASSLNENSWLTALSKSSLDKSANRISHARAALAVAKTILADSILYGTFYASVDDAALDLDALDTAFNAGDLNAIDSAITTLKSDVAKAIQEDSAPGVASQMDPFLKDLQKTANDFAALVAAARAGNTNGVNAAAAALEADSTKLDGYDFAAMGTSESAYYKALIDKYNTEVDAANKA
;
A
#
# COMPACT_ATOMS: atom_id res chain seq x y z
N MET A 1 -9.47 59.88 -0.49
CA MET A 1 -8.80 58.59 -0.71
C MET A 1 -9.89 57.54 -0.56
N PRO A 2 -10.15 56.75 -1.63
CA PRO A 2 -11.06 55.63 -1.47
C PRO A 2 -10.43 54.55 -0.58
N ALA A 3 -11.24 53.95 0.26
CA ALA A 3 -10.81 52.86 1.15
C ALA A 3 -10.29 51.67 0.29
N PRO A 4 -9.27 50.95 0.74
CA PRO A 4 -8.80 49.77 0.08
C PRO A 4 -9.94 48.73 0.02
N PRO A 5 -10.01 47.93 -1.06
CA PRO A 5 -11.00 46.86 -1.14
C PRO A 5 -10.76 45.87 0.00
N ASP A 6 -11.85 45.52 0.67
CA ASP A 6 -11.91 44.49 1.69
C ASP A 6 -11.72 43.13 0.98
N TYR A 7 -10.52 42.61 0.99
CA TYR A 7 -10.26 41.24 0.56
C TYR A 7 -10.78 40.34 1.67
N GLY A 8 -12.03 39.89 1.50
CA GLY A 8 -12.61 38.89 2.38
C GLY A 8 -11.62 37.75 2.63
N ALA A 9 -11.54 37.32 3.89
CA ALA A 9 -10.69 36.19 4.27
C ALA A 9 -10.91 35.01 3.31
N PRO A 10 -9.85 34.31 2.90
CA PRO A 10 -9.99 33.13 2.07
C PRO A 10 -10.95 32.14 2.75
N PRO A 11 -11.81 31.45 1.98
CA PRO A 11 -12.73 30.48 2.55
C PRO A 11 -11.93 29.43 3.34
N PRO A 12 -12.44 28.96 4.49
CA PRO A 12 -11.78 27.93 5.26
C PRO A 12 -11.54 26.72 4.36
N PRO A 13 -10.37 26.07 4.44
CA PRO A 13 -10.06 24.89 3.65
C PRO A 13 -11.18 23.86 3.85
N ALA A 14 -11.68 23.32 2.74
CA ALA A 14 -12.71 22.28 2.76
C ALA A 14 -12.23 21.09 3.63
N PRO A 15 -13.12 20.45 4.39
CA PRO A 15 -12.74 19.32 5.23
C PRO A 15 -12.17 18.21 4.33
N ARG A 16 -10.86 18.05 4.33
CA ARG A 16 -10.17 16.98 3.61
C ARG A 16 -10.62 15.66 4.24
N ARG A 17 -11.37 14.87 3.49
CA ARG A 17 -11.85 13.56 3.92
C ARG A 17 -10.66 12.63 4.08
N GLY A 18 -10.53 12.06 5.27
CA GLY A 18 -9.41 11.22 5.67
C GLY A 18 -9.17 10.05 4.70
N ARG A 19 -7.94 9.87 4.30
CA ARG A 19 -7.41 8.73 3.51
C ARG A 19 -7.32 7.44 4.34
N GLY A 20 -7.80 7.47 5.59
CA GLY A 20 -7.57 6.47 6.61
C GLY A 20 -8.13 5.06 6.45
N PRO A 21 -9.21 4.77 5.73
CA PRO A 21 -9.72 3.39 5.69
C PRO A 21 -8.94 2.46 4.77
N LEU A 22 -8.09 2.98 3.87
CA LEU A 22 -7.48 2.21 2.79
C LEU A 22 -6.40 1.26 3.24
N VAL A 23 -5.45 1.74 4.00
CA VAL A 23 -4.33 0.92 4.46
C VAL A 23 -4.79 -0.07 5.54
N ALA A 24 -5.74 0.35 6.39
CA ALA A 24 -6.35 -0.53 7.38
C ALA A 24 -6.99 -1.78 6.75
N ILE A 25 -7.58 -1.66 5.57
CA ILE A 25 -8.25 -2.79 4.92
C ILE A 25 -7.26 -3.76 4.29
N VAL A 26 -6.18 -3.28 3.69
CA VAL A 26 -5.11 -4.15 3.14
C VAL A 26 -4.50 -5.03 4.23
N LEU A 27 -4.37 -4.49 5.43
CA LEU A 27 -3.73 -5.18 6.55
C LEU A 27 -4.69 -6.08 7.35
N VAL A 28 -5.95 -5.67 7.57
CA VAL A 28 -6.99 -6.53 8.20
C VAL A 28 -7.20 -7.82 7.43
N VAL A 29 -6.98 -7.78 6.15
CA VAL A 29 -7.22 -8.91 5.26
C VAL A 29 -6.06 -9.90 5.26
N LEU A 30 -4.81 -9.47 5.49
CA LEU A 30 -3.69 -10.37 5.81
C LEU A 30 -3.92 -11.12 7.13
N LEU A 31 -4.75 -10.58 8.02
CA LEU A 31 -5.10 -11.13 9.34
C LEU A 31 -6.00 -12.37 9.32
N LEU A 32 -6.92 -12.44 8.37
CA LEU A 32 -7.87 -13.56 8.28
C LEU A 32 -7.23 -14.88 7.81
N ILE A 33 -5.97 -14.83 7.38
CA ILE A 33 -5.23 -15.93 6.78
C ILE A 33 -4.87 -17.04 7.75
N LEU A 34 -4.75 -16.76 9.05
CA LEU A 34 -4.04 -17.68 9.96
C LEU A 34 -4.82 -18.25 11.15
N VAL A 35 -6.07 -17.88 11.35
CA VAL A 35 -6.87 -18.46 12.44
C VAL A 35 -7.28 -19.92 12.14
N GLY A 36 -7.12 -20.39 10.89
CA GLY A 36 -7.50 -21.75 10.47
C GLY A 36 -6.39 -22.81 10.52
N GLY A 37 -5.11 -22.42 10.72
CA GLY A 37 -3.95 -23.30 10.50
C GLY A 37 -3.51 -24.22 11.66
N GLY A 38 -4.13 -24.15 12.80
CA GLY A 38 -3.73 -24.98 13.95
C GLY A 38 -4.54 -26.26 14.09
N TYR A 39 -3.98 -27.36 13.79
CA TYR A 39 -4.23 -28.73 14.24
C TYR A 39 -4.24 -29.77 13.12
N VAL A 40 -3.22 -30.58 13.02
CA VAL A 40 -3.35 -32.05 12.88
C VAL A 40 -2.07 -32.72 13.35
N VAL A 41 -2.18 -33.50 14.43
CA VAL A 41 -1.19 -34.49 14.89
C VAL A 41 -1.62 -35.86 14.39
N GLY A 42 -0.68 -36.70 13.98
CA GLY A 42 -0.86 -38.12 14.12
C GLY A 42 -0.57 -39.00 12.92
N GLY A 43 0.61 -39.52 12.86
CA GLY A 43 1.03 -40.89 12.79
C GLY A 43 0.85 -41.70 11.52
N PHE A 44 1.95 -42.09 10.91
CA PHE A 44 2.23 -43.43 10.42
C PHE A 44 3.72 -43.62 10.03
N VAL A 45 4.26 -44.80 10.34
CA VAL A 45 5.68 -45.03 10.54
C VAL A 45 6.38 -45.78 9.40
N TYR A 46 6.46 -45.46 8.21
CA TYR A 46 7.58 -45.85 7.34
C TYR A 46 7.52 -45.19 5.92
N ALA A 47 6.39 -44.88 5.42
CA ALA A 47 6.33 -43.83 4.40
C ALA A 47 6.75 -42.49 5.03
N ASN A 48 6.96 -42.56 6.30
CA ASN A 48 7.15 -41.53 7.32
C ASN A 48 8.36 -40.63 7.13
N GLY A 49 9.47 -41.08 6.59
CA GLY A 49 10.63 -40.20 6.42
C GLY A 49 10.34 -39.08 5.40
N LYS A 50 9.70 -39.42 4.29
CA LYS A 50 9.36 -38.45 3.23
C LYS A 50 8.15 -37.60 3.58
N VAL A 51 7.10 -38.23 4.15
CA VAL A 51 5.92 -37.54 4.65
C VAL A 51 6.29 -36.62 5.84
N ASN A 52 7.17 -37.06 6.74
CA ASN A 52 7.65 -36.24 7.86
C ASN A 52 8.47 -35.06 7.36
N SER A 53 9.42 -35.27 6.44
CA SER A 53 10.18 -34.14 5.87
C SER A 53 9.28 -33.14 5.13
N ALA A 54 8.25 -33.63 4.44
CA ALA A 54 7.26 -32.77 3.80
C ALA A 54 6.40 -32.02 4.81
N THR A 55 6.02 -32.68 5.92
CA THR A 55 5.27 -32.08 7.02
C THR A 55 6.12 -31.06 7.78
N ASP A 56 7.39 -31.36 8.03
CA ASP A 56 8.32 -30.41 8.68
C ASP A 56 8.56 -29.17 7.84
N ALA A 57 8.74 -29.34 6.51
CA ALA A 57 8.86 -28.22 5.59
C ALA A 57 7.58 -27.36 5.56
N TYR A 58 6.41 -28.01 5.54
CA TYR A 58 5.11 -27.33 5.59
C TYR A 58 4.93 -26.56 6.91
N ASN A 59 5.21 -27.18 8.05
CA ASN A 59 5.08 -26.54 9.36
C ASN A 59 6.00 -25.32 9.49
N LYS A 60 7.24 -25.42 8.99
CA LYS A 60 8.16 -24.29 8.96
C LYS A 60 7.63 -23.12 8.14
N VAL A 61 7.00 -23.39 7.00
CA VAL A 61 6.33 -22.38 6.19
C VAL A 61 5.19 -21.73 6.97
N VAL A 62 4.36 -22.52 7.66
CA VAL A 62 3.29 -22.01 8.53
C VAL A 62 3.82 -21.10 9.63
N ASP A 63 4.96 -21.43 10.25
CA ASP A 63 5.58 -20.60 11.28
C ASP A 63 6.06 -19.25 10.72
N HIS A 64 6.65 -19.26 9.51
CA HIS A 64 7.08 -18.03 8.83
C HIS A 64 5.89 -17.15 8.41
N GLU A 65 4.84 -17.76 7.87
CA GLU A 65 3.61 -17.05 7.51
C GLU A 65 2.90 -16.44 8.74
N ASN A 66 2.92 -17.14 9.88
CA ASN A 66 2.44 -16.60 11.16
C ASN A 66 3.22 -15.36 11.59
N ALA A 67 4.55 -15.41 11.52
CA ALA A 67 5.40 -14.28 11.88
C ALA A 67 5.16 -13.08 10.95
N LEU A 68 4.96 -13.32 9.67
CA LEU A 68 4.65 -12.29 8.67
C LEU A 68 3.29 -11.64 8.96
N THR A 69 2.31 -12.44 9.32
CA THR A 69 0.98 -11.95 9.71
C THR A 69 1.03 -11.05 10.95
N ASP A 70 1.75 -11.47 12.00
CA ASP A 70 1.92 -10.65 13.20
C ASP A 70 2.55 -9.30 12.88
N LEU A 71 3.48 -9.29 11.93
CA LEU A 71 4.13 -8.08 11.46
C LEU A 71 3.14 -7.13 10.79
N PHE A 72 2.35 -7.62 9.85
CA PHE A 72 1.35 -6.84 9.15
C PHE A 72 0.21 -6.39 10.07
N ASN A 73 -0.18 -7.21 11.06
CA ASN A 73 -1.14 -6.82 12.08
C ASN A 73 -0.70 -5.61 12.90
N LYS A 74 0.59 -5.56 13.25
CA LYS A 74 1.15 -4.41 13.97
C LYS A 74 1.10 -3.14 13.12
N LEU A 75 1.43 -3.25 11.83
CA LEU A 75 1.33 -2.12 10.91
C LEU A 75 -0.12 -1.61 10.78
N ASP A 76 -1.09 -2.52 10.61
CA ASP A 76 -2.51 -2.18 10.55
C ASP A 76 -2.97 -1.44 11.80
N ALA A 77 -2.62 -1.94 12.97
CA ALA A 77 -2.95 -1.29 14.23
C ALA A 77 -2.36 0.12 14.32
N GLN A 78 -1.15 0.34 13.78
CA GLN A 78 -0.49 1.64 13.74
C GLN A 78 -1.21 2.59 12.77
N PHE A 79 -1.53 2.16 11.56
CA PHE A 79 -2.33 2.95 10.61
C PHE A 79 -3.71 3.29 11.18
N SER A 80 -4.40 2.29 11.75
CA SER A 80 -5.71 2.49 12.39
C SER A 80 -5.65 3.50 13.54
N THR A 81 -4.55 3.48 14.30
CA THR A 81 -4.34 4.43 15.42
C THR A 81 -4.07 5.82 14.89
N ASN A 82 -3.22 5.96 13.87
CA ASN A 82 -2.95 7.24 13.24
C ASN A 82 -4.24 7.85 12.70
N ASN A 83 -5.03 7.09 11.98
CA ASN A 83 -6.29 7.53 11.42
C ASN A 83 -7.32 8.00 12.46
N LYS A 84 -7.36 7.38 13.64
CA LYS A 84 -8.24 7.79 14.74
C LYS A 84 -7.78 9.07 15.42
N ASN A 85 -6.47 9.27 15.52
CA ASN A 85 -5.88 10.46 16.13
C ASN A 85 -5.95 11.69 15.22
N THR A 86 -6.18 11.49 13.94
CA THR A 86 -6.14 12.51 12.89
C THR A 86 -7.53 12.94 12.43
N ALA A 87 -8.44 13.23 13.34
CA ALA A 87 -9.63 14.03 13.01
C ALA A 87 -9.27 15.38 12.35
N THR A 88 -7.98 15.73 12.34
CA THR A 88 -7.36 16.82 11.60
C THR A 88 -6.22 16.27 10.78
N ASN A 89 -6.21 16.50 9.46
CA ASN A 89 -5.06 16.25 8.58
C ASN A 89 -3.89 17.15 9.01
N SER A 90 -3.25 16.81 10.14
CA SER A 90 -2.10 17.55 10.61
C SER A 90 -0.84 17.10 9.88
N THR A 91 0.12 17.99 9.72
CA THR A 91 1.46 17.68 9.19
C THR A 91 2.08 16.45 9.86
N ASP A 92 1.87 16.28 11.17
CA ASP A 92 2.41 15.12 11.92
C ASP A 92 1.73 13.80 11.52
N SER A 93 0.44 13.85 11.21
CA SER A 93 -0.31 12.70 10.70
C SER A 93 0.23 12.24 9.35
N ILE A 94 0.42 13.17 8.41
CA ILE A 94 0.96 12.85 7.08
C ILE A 94 2.37 12.28 7.20
N LYS A 95 3.23 12.83 8.06
CA LYS A 95 4.57 12.27 8.32
C LYS A 95 4.51 10.86 8.89
N GLN A 96 3.54 10.58 9.74
CA GLN A 96 3.35 9.24 10.28
C GLN A 96 2.84 8.28 9.20
N ASP A 97 1.88 8.68 8.36
CA ASP A 97 1.40 7.88 7.24
C ASP A 97 2.53 7.54 6.27
N LYS A 98 3.34 8.52 5.88
CA LYS A 98 4.56 8.30 5.09
C LYS A 98 5.49 7.27 5.74
N THR A 99 5.73 7.39 7.04
CA THR A 99 6.59 6.46 7.77
C THR A 99 6.02 5.04 7.71
N LEU A 100 4.71 4.88 7.90
CA LEU A 100 4.03 3.59 7.84
C LEU A 100 4.04 3.00 6.43
N ASN A 101 3.85 3.83 5.39
CA ASN A 101 3.94 3.42 3.99
C ASN A 101 5.35 2.90 3.63
N LEU A 102 6.39 3.58 4.07
CA LEU A 102 7.78 3.12 3.90
C LEU A 102 8.08 1.86 4.71
N GLN A 103 7.51 1.71 5.90
CA GLN A 103 7.62 0.49 6.69
C GLN A 103 6.93 -0.68 5.98
N LEU A 104 5.74 -0.49 5.43
CA LEU A 104 5.05 -1.50 4.63
C LEU A 104 5.95 -1.98 3.48
N ALA A 105 6.49 -1.06 2.70
CA ALA A 105 7.39 -1.38 1.59
C ALA A 105 8.64 -2.14 2.05
N SER A 106 9.33 -1.65 3.09
CA SER A 106 10.59 -2.25 3.56
C SER A 106 10.38 -3.63 4.20
N GLN A 107 9.30 -3.81 4.95
CA GLN A 107 8.98 -5.09 5.59
C GLN A 107 8.53 -6.13 4.56
N SER A 108 7.76 -5.72 3.56
CA SER A 108 7.39 -6.57 2.42
C SER A 108 8.63 -7.00 1.64
N GLN A 109 9.58 -6.09 1.40
CA GLN A 109 10.84 -6.41 0.76
C GLN A 109 11.69 -7.39 1.58
N ALA A 110 11.75 -7.20 2.90
CA ALA A 110 12.48 -8.10 3.79
C ALA A 110 11.87 -9.51 3.88
N ALA A 111 10.56 -9.64 3.68
CA ALA A 111 9.85 -10.92 3.71
C ALA A 111 10.01 -11.74 2.41
N GLN A 112 10.24 -11.11 1.27
CA GLN A 112 10.34 -11.80 -0.03
C GLN A 112 11.32 -12.98 -0.04
N PRO A 113 12.59 -12.85 0.46
CA PRO A 113 13.52 -13.98 0.46
C PRO A 113 13.05 -15.17 1.28
N THR A 114 12.33 -14.93 2.38
CA THR A 114 11.75 -16.00 3.21
C THR A 114 10.69 -16.77 2.44
N VAL A 115 9.74 -16.07 1.81
CA VAL A 115 8.69 -16.69 1.00
C VAL A 115 9.27 -17.45 -0.21
N GLU A 116 10.33 -16.94 -0.82
CA GLU A 116 11.05 -17.65 -1.88
C GLU A 116 11.75 -18.91 -1.39
N SER A 117 12.41 -18.84 -0.23
CA SER A 117 13.05 -20.00 0.40
C SER A 117 12.04 -21.07 0.78
N ASP A 118 10.87 -20.66 1.27
CA ASP A 118 9.77 -21.55 1.63
C ASP A 118 9.19 -22.27 0.40
N ASP A 119 8.97 -21.55 -0.70
CA ASP A 119 8.53 -22.18 -1.95
C ASP A 119 9.55 -23.18 -2.47
N GLN A 120 10.85 -22.86 -2.38
CA GLN A 120 11.91 -23.81 -2.77
C GLN A 120 11.97 -25.04 -1.85
N ALA A 121 11.79 -24.85 -0.55
CA ALA A 121 11.75 -25.98 0.40
C ALA A 121 10.55 -26.91 0.11
N LEU A 122 9.37 -26.34 -0.16
CA LEU A 122 8.19 -27.11 -0.55
C LEU A 122 8.36 -27.79 -1.93
N ALA A 123 9.02 -27.12 -2.89
CA ALA A 123 9.33 -27.74 -4.18
C ALA A 123 10.24 -28.96 -4.01
N THR A 124 11.26 -28.86 -3.18
CA THR A 124 12.15 -29.97 -2.84
C THR A 124 11.41 -31.10 -2.16
N ALA A 125 10.55 -30.79 -1.20
CA ALA A 125 9.70 -31.77 -0.52
C ALA A 125 8.76 -32.50 -1.50
N ALA A 126 8.10 -31.73 -2.41
CA ALA A 126 7.25 -32.30 -3.45
C ALA A 126 8.02 -33.27 -4.38
N SER A 127 9.24 -32.89 -4.77
CA SER A 127 10.09 -33.75 -5.61
C SER A 127 10.44 -35.05 -4.88
N SER A 128 10.80 -34.95 -3.58
CA SER A 128 11.15 -36.15 -2.78
C SER A 128 9.98 -37.10 -2.59
N LEU A 129 8.75 -36.61 -2.51
CA LEU A 129 7.55 -37.46 -2.41
C LEU A 129 7.35 -38.33 -3.66
N ASN A 130 7.76 -37.82 -4.82
CA ASN A 130 7.61 -38.53 -6.11
C ASN A 130 8.76 -39.51 -6.44
N GLU A 131 9.88 -39.40 -5.71
CA GLU A 131 11.01 -40.32 -5.92
C GLU A 131 10.68 -41.74 -5.44
N ASN A 132 11.09 -42.72 -6.24
CA ASN A 132 10.92 -44.17 -5.96
C ASN A 132 9.46 -44.58 -5.72
N SER A 133 8.54 -44.07 -6.54
CA SER A 133 7.10 -44.35 -6.46
C SER A 133 6.75 -45.83 -6.49
N TRP A 134 7.61 -46.71 -7.06
CA TRP A 134 7.43 -48.14 -7.07
C TRP A 134 7.57 -48.82 -5.70
N LEU A 135 8.35 -48.23 -4.76
CA LEU A 135 8.51 -48.71 -3.38
C LEU A 135 7.35 -48.28 -2.50
N THR A 136 6.58 -47.30 -2.91
CA THR A 136 5.57 -46.62 -2.10
C THR A 136 4.14 -46.92 -2.53
N ALA A 137 3.93 -47.94 -3.40
CA ALA A 137 2.62 -48.29 -3.90
C ALA A 137 1.56 -48.53 -2.81
N LEU A 138 1.94 -49.09 -1.67
CA LEU A 138 1.05 -49.32 -0.52
C LEU A 138 0.76 -48.01 0.31
N SER A 139 1.57 -46.98 0.13
CA SER A 139 1.43 -45.70 0.82
C SER A 139 1.01 -44.56 -0.12
N LYS A 140 0.59 -44.92 -1.35
CA LYS A 140 0.26 -43.92 -2.39
C LYS A 140 -0.74 -42.87 -1.92
N SER A 141 -1.78 -43.28 -1.21
CA SER A 141 -2.81 -42.34 -0.72
C SER A 141 -2.25 -41.27 0.22
N SER A 142 -1.31 -41.62 1.13
CA SER A 142 -0.69 -40.64 2.04
C SER A 142 0.28 -39.73 1.33
N LEU A 143 1.00 -40.26 0.32
CA LEU A 143 1.91 -39.44 -0.50
C LEU A 143 1.14 -38.48 -1.40
N ASP A 144 0.05 -38.94 -2.03
CA ASP A 144 -0.82 -38.10 -2.85
C ASP A 144 -1.45 -36.96 -2.03
N LYS A 145 -1.87 -37.25 -0.79
CA LYS A 145 -2.36 -36.21 0.14
C LYS A 145 -1.29 -35.17 0.47
N SER A 146 -0.09 -35.63 0.83
CA SER A 146 1.02 -34.73 1.15
C SER A 146 1.44 -33.91 -0.07
N ALA A 147 1.47 -34.50 -1.27
CA ALA A 147 1.76 -33.81 -2.50
C ALA A 147 0.70 -32.75 -2.82
N ASN A 148 -0.58 -33.09 -2.63
CA ASN A 148 -1.69 -32.14 -2.83
C ASN A 148 -1.62 -30.97 -1.84
N ARG A 149 -1.35 -31.26 -0.57
CA ARG A 149 -1.12 -30.21 0.47
C ARG A 149 0.00 -29.26 0.07
N ILE A 150 1.17 -29.79 -0.33
CA ILE A 150 2.31 -28.98 -0.78
C ILE A 150 1.95 -28.17 -2.03
N SER A 151 1.22 -28.74 -2.97
CA SER A 151 0.79 -28.05 -4.18
C SER A 151 -0.03 -26.80 -3.84
N HIS A 152 -1.02 -26.92 -2.98
CA HIS A 152 -1.84 -25.81 -2.52
C HIS A 152 -1.03 -24.80 -1.69
N ALA A 153 -0.16 -25.26 -0.79
CA ALA A 153 0.72 -24.36 -0.05
C ALA A 153 1.63 -23.52 -0.98
N ARG A 154 2.20 -24.13 -2.02
CA ARG A 154 2.98 -23.39 -3.03
C ARG A 154 2.13 -22.43 -3.84
N ALA A 155 0.89 -22.77 -4.14
CA ALA A 155 -0.05 -21.86 -4.78
C ALA A 155 -0.36 -20.65 -3.88
N ALA A 156 -0.54 -20.88 -2.58
CA ALA A 156 -0.69 -19.81 -1.60
C ALA A 156 0.56 -18.89 -1.55
N LEU A 157 1.77 -19.48 -1.47
CA LEU A 157 3.03 -18.71 -1.49
C LEU A 157 3.20 -17.89 -2.77
N ALA A 158 2.74 -18.38 -3.93
CA ALA A 158 2.77 -17.61 -5.16
C ALA A 158 1.88 -16.35 -5.08
N VAL A 159 0.74 -16.46 -4.42
CA VAL A 159 -0.12 -15.28 -4.14
C VAL A 159 0.54 -14.36 -3.12
N ALA A 160 1.13 -14.89 -2.05
CA ALA A 160 1.86 -14.11 -1.06
C ALA A 160 3.00 -13.30 -1.69
N LYS A 161 3.77 -13.90 -2.62
CA LYS A 161 4.79 -13.18 -3.40
C LYS A 161 4.21 -12.00 -4.17
N THR A 162 3.05 -12.17 -4.78
CA THR A 162 2.36 -11.09 -5.49
C THR A 162 1.96 -9.98 -4.52
N ILE A 163 1.34 -10.33 -3.39
CA ILE A 163 0.93 -9.35 -2.35
C ILE A 163 2.15 -8.55 -1.85
N LEU A 164 3.27 -9.23 -1.57
CA LEU A 164 4.49 -8.56 -1.10
C LEU A 164 5.07 -7.62 -2.15
N ALA A 165 5.14 -8.06 -3.41
CA ALA A 165 5.65 -7.24 -4.52
C ALA A 165 4.76 -5.99 -4.73
N ASP A 166 3.44 -6.17 -4.71
CA ASP A 166 2.48 -5.09 -4.86
C ASP A 166 2.54 -4.11 -3.67
N SER A 167 2.71 -4.64 -2.44
CA SER A 167 2.83 -3.83 -1.23
C SER A 167 4.08 -2.95 -1.22
N ILE A 168 5.19 -3.39 -1.82
CA ILE A 168 6.40 -2.58 -1.97
C ILE A 168 6.11 -1.37 -2.87
N LEU A 169 5.52 -1.61 -4.02
CA LEU A 169 5.21 -0.56 -4.98
C LEU A 169 4.16 0.41 -4.43
N TYR A 170 3.09 -0.14 -3.83
CA TYR A 170 2.02 0.61 -3.20
C TYR A 170 2.54 1.52 -2.06
N GLY A 171 3.33 0.96 -1.14
CA GLY A 171 3.89 1.73 -0.03
C GLY A 171 4.84 2.83 -0.50
N THR A 172 5.64 2.57 -1.55
CA THR A 172 6.53 3.57 -2.15
C THR A 172 5.73 4.70 -2.80
N PHE A 173 4.70 4.36 -3.57
CA PHE A 173 3.80 5.31 -4.20
C PHE A 173 3.12 6.23 -3.18
N TYR A 174 2.50 5.66 -2.14
CA TYR A 174 1.81 6.47 -1.13
C TYR A 174 2.76 7.32 -0.29
N ALA A 175 3.99 6.85 -0.05
CA ALA A 175 5.01 7.70 0.57
C ALA A 175 5.34 8.94 -0.28
N SER A 176 5.34 8.82 -1.61
CA SER A 176 5.53 9.96 -2.52
C SER A 176 4.31 10.88 -2.59
N VAL A 177 3.10 10.33 -2.47
CA VAL A 177 1.87 11.12 -2.31
C VAL A 177 1.87 11.90 -0.98
N ASP A 178 2.35 11.29 0.09
CA ASP A 178 2.48 11.95 1.40
C ASP A 178 3.53 13.07 1.37
N ASP A 179 4.64 12.90 0.61
CA ASP A 179 5.60 13.98 0.37
C ASP A 179 4.93 15.17 -0.33
N ALA A 180 4.18 14.94 -1.40
CA ALA A 180 3.45 16.01 -2.06
C ALA A 180 2.41 16.70 -1.14
N ALA A 181 1.79 15.96 -0.22
CA ALA A 181 0.87 16.51 0.76
C ALA A 181 1.60 17.38 1.80
N LEU A 182 2.80 16.99 2.23
CA LEU A 182 3.64 17.80 3.13
C LEU A 182 4.13 19.09 2.45
N ASP A 183 4.42 19.02 1.15
CA ASP A 183 4.81 20.20 0.39
C ASP A 183 3.64 21.20 0.23
N LEU A 184 2.40 20.71 0.11
CA LEU A 184 1.23 21.59 0.13
C LEU A 184 1.07 22.31 1.48
N ASP A 185 1.33 21.64 2.61
CA ASP A 185 1.34 22.25 3.93
C ASP A 185 2.47 23.30 4.07
N ALA A 186 3.65 22.99 3.52
CA ALA A 186 4.78 23.93 3.49
C ALA A 186 4.47 25.14 2.61
N LEU A 187 3.80 24.94 1.48
CA LEU A 187 3.37 26.00 0.58
C LEU A 187 2.34 26.93 1.28
N ASP A 188 1.34 26.35 1.95
CA ASP A 188 0.36 27.14 2.73
C ASP A 188 1.05 27.97 3.83
N THR A 189 1.98 27.36 4.56
CA THR A 189 2.77 28.06 5.58
C THR A 189 3.57 29.22 5.00
N ALA A 190 4.22 29.03 3.86
CA ALA A 190 5.00 30.06 3.17
C ALA A 190 4.13 31.20 2.65
N PHE A 191 2.94 30.89 2.12
CA PHE A 191 1.96 31.91 1.70
C PHE A 191 1.47 32.74 2.86
N ASN A 192 1.14 32.11 3.98
CA ASN A 192 0.69 32.81 5.21
C ASN A 192 1.79 33.70 5.80
N ALA A 193 3.06 33.34 5.64
CA ALA A 193 4.21 34.16 6.05
C ALA A 193 4.54 35.28 5.05
N GLY A 194 4.03 35.23 3.82
CA GLY A 194 4.38 36.16 2.76
C GLY A 194 5.81 36.04 2.26
N ASP A 195 6.47 34.90 2.52
CA ASP A 195 7.87 34.65 2.10
C ASP A 195 7.93 34.07 0.68
N LEU A 196 8.15 34.96 -0.29
CA LEU A 196 8.23 34.57 -1.72
C LEU A 196 9.33 33.55 -2.02
N ASN A 197 10.43 33.52 -1.25
CA ASN A 197 11.49 32.54 -1.49
C ASN A 197 11.10 31.16 -0.93
N ALA A 198 10.47 31.12 0.24
CA ALA A 198 9.90 29.89 0.78
C ALA A 198 8.79 29.33 -0.12
N ILE A 199 7.93 30.20 -0.68
CA ILE A 199 6.90 29.80 -1.64
C ILE A 199 7.51 29.15 -2.88
N ASP A 200 8.54 29.76 -3.50
CA ASP A 200 9.21 29.16 -4.67
C ASP A 200 9.85 27.81 -4.34
N SER A 201 10.48 27.70 -3.19
CA SER A 201 11.08 26.45 -2.74
C SER A 201 10.01 25.37 -2.58
N ALA A 202 8.91 25.67 -1.90
CA ALA A 202 7.80 24.73 -1.69
C ALA A 202 7.14 24.29 -3.01
N ILE A 203 6.92 25.23 -3.94
CA ILE A 203 6.41 24.89 -5.28
C ILE A 203 7.37 23.97 -6.04
N THR A 204 8.68 24.21 -5.95
CA THR A 204 9.69 23.39 -6.63
C THR A 204 9.70 21.97 -6.10
N THR A 205 9.65 21.81 -4.78
CA THR A 205 9.59 20.48 -4.12
C THR A 205 8.29 19.78 -4.47
N LEU A 206 7.15 20.47 -4.34
CA LEU A 206 5.83 19.92 -4.69
C LEU A 206 5.80 19.38 -6.15
N LYS A 207 6.33 20.15 -7.10
CA LYS A 207 6.40 19.69 -8.51
C LYS A 207 7.25 18.45 -8.68
N SER A 208 8.36 18.35 -7.95
CA SER A 208 9.23 17.18 -7.96
C SER A 208 8.54 15.95 -7.39
N ASP A 209 7.89 16.10 -6.24
CA ASP A 209 7.29 14.97 -5.52
C ASP A 209 5.99 14.50 -6.18
N VAL A 210 5.20 15.41 -6.75
CA VAL A 210 4.07 15.05 -7.62
C VAL A 210 4.54 14.32 -8.87
N ALA A 211 5.63 14.78 -9.53
CA ALA A 211 6.17 14.09 -10.69
C ALA A 211 6.68 12.68 -10.36
N LYS A 212 7.26 12.49 -9.18
CA LYS A 212 7.66 11.18 -8.67
C LYS A 212 6.44 10.28 -8.42
N ALA A 213 5.40 10.80 -7.76
CA ALA A 213 4.17 10.04 -7.54
C ALA A 213 3.51 9.61 -8.87
N ILE A 214 3.51 10.48 -9.90
CA ILE A 214 3.03 10.13 -11.25
C ILE A 214 3.84 8.97 -11.88
N GLN A 215 5.14 8.89 -11.64
CA GLN A 215 5.95 7.77 -12.14
C GLN A 215 5.65 6.45 -11.45
N GLU A 216 5.16 6.50 -10.23
CA GLU A 216 4.87 5.35 -9.36
C GLU A 216 3.38 4.96 -9.36
N ASP A 217 2.49 5.70 -10.01
CA ASP A 217 1.03 5.52 -9.98
C ASP A 217 0.53 4.24 -10.68
N SER A 218 1.41 3.60 -11.46
CA SER A 218 1.15 2.29 -12.06
C SER A 218 1.31 1.12 -11.08
N ALA A 219 1.57 1.40 -9.80
CA ALA A 219 1.67 0.38 -8.78
C ALA A 219 0.36 -0.43 -8.69
N PRO A 220 0.43 -1.78 -8.62
CA PRO A 220 -0.75 -2.62 -8.54
C PRO A 220 -1.62 -2.25 -7.33
N GLY A 221 -2.92 -2.23 -7.53
CA GLY A 221 -3.89 -1.86 -6.49
C GLY A 221 -4.15 -0.37 -6.37
N VAL A 222 -3.33 0.51 -6.92
CA VAL A 222 -3.61 1.96 -6.96
C VAL A 222 -4.83 2.23 -7.85
N ALA A 223 -5.74 3.06 -7.35
CA ALA A 223 -6.96 3.39 -8.08
C ALA A 223 -6.64 4.17 -9.36
N SER A 224 -7.29 3.81 -10.47
CA SER A 224 -7.06 4.45 -11.77
C SER A 224 -7.37 5.96 -11.80
N GLN A 225 -8.14 6.46 -10.84
CA GLN A 225 -8.42 7.88 -10.66
C GLN A 225 -7.25 8.67 -10.05
N MET A 226 -6.24 7.98 -9.54
CA MET A 226 -5.07 8.62 -8.92
C MET A 226 -4.19 9.31 -9.96
N ASP A 227 -3.99 8.72 -11.15
CA ASP A 227 -3.23 9.34 -12.24
C ASP A 227 -3.81 10.69 -12.68
N PRO A 228 -5.10 10.82 -13.03
CA PRO A 228 -5.66 12.12 -13.35
C PRO A 228 -5.64 13.10 -12.16
N PHE A 229 -5.83 12.65 -10.93
CA PHE A 229 -5.70 13.50 -9.74
C PHE A 229 -4.28 14.09 -9.62
N LEU A 230 -3.24 13.27 -9.74
CA LEU A 230 -1.85 13.72 -9.64
C LEU A 230 -1.47 14.69 -10.78
N LYS A 231 -1.98 14.46 -11.99
CA LYS A 231 -1.77 15.37 -13.12
C LYS A 231 -2.45 16.72 -12.91
N ASP A 232 -3.64 16.73 -12.31
CA ASP A 232 -4.31 17.97 -11.95
C ASP A 232 -3.58 18.69 -10.81
N LEU A 233 -3.06 17.96 -9.83
CA LEU A 233 -2.22 18.52 -8.79
C LEU A 233 -0.91 19.11 -9.35
N GLN A 234 -0.29 18.44 -10.32
CA GLN A 234 0.88 18.97 -11.03
C GLN A 234 0.57 20.27 -11.78
N LYS A 235 -0.60 20.33 -12.43
CA LYS A 235 -1.08 21.56 -13.07
C LYS A 235 -1.25 22.68 -12.05
N THR A 236 -1.90 22.41 -10.93
CA THR A 236 -2.08 23.37 -9.83
C THR A 236 -0.73 23.91 -9.33
N ALA A 237 0.28 23.05 -9.16
CA ALA A 237 1.62 23.47 -8.78
C ALA A 237 2.28 24.38 -9.85
N ASN A 238 1.99 24.17 -11.12
CA ASN A 238 2.44 25.07 -12.21
C ASN A 238 1.73 26.40 -12.17
N ASP A 239 0.43 26.44 -11.87
CA ASP A 239 -0.35 27.68 -11.78
C ASP A 239 0.05 28.50 -10.54
N PHE A 240 0.42 27.86 -9.43
CA PHE A 240 1.08 28.55 -8.31
C PHE A 240 2.39 29.19 -8.72
N ALA A 241 3.24 28.51 -9.49
CA ALA A 241 4.48 29.09 -9.98
C ALA A 241 4.22 30.31 -10.90
N ALA A 242 3.20 30.24 -11.77
CA ALA A 242 2.78 31.34 -12.62
C ALA A 242 2.27 32.54 -11.80
N LEU A 243 1.49 32.30 -10.73
CA LEU A 243 1.02 33.33 -9.80
C LEU A 243 2.18 34.08 -9.18
N VAL A 244 3.16 33.37 -8.62
CA VAL A 244 4.34 33.97 -7.96
C VAL A 244 5.18 34.75 -8.96
N ALA A 245 5.41 34.23 -10.17
CA ALA A 245 6.14 34.91 -11.23
C ALA A 245 5.44 36.22 -11.63
N ALA A 246 4.11 36.20 -11.82
CA ALA A 246 3.33 37.38 -12.15
C ALA A 246 3.36 38.42 -11.01
N ALA A 247 3.27 37.99 -9.75
CA ALA A 247 3.33 38.86 -8.58
C ALA A 247 4.69 39.59 -8.49
N ARG A 248 5.80 38.86 -8.71
CA ARG A 248 7.15 39.44 -8.74
C ARG A 248 7.37 40.46 -9.87
N ALA A 249 6.74 40.19 -11.00
CA ALA A 249 6.81 41.11 -12.15
C ALA A 249 5.89 42.33 -12.00
N GLY A 250 5.10 42.43 -10.94
CA GLY A 250 4.07 43.47 -10.77
C GLY A 250 2.96 43.39 -11.82
N ASN A 251 2.79 42.21 -12.48
CA ASN A 251 1.82 41.97 -13.53
C ASN A 251 0.44 41.63 -12.95
N THR A 252 -0.37 42.65 -12.66
CA THR A 252 -1.72 42.47 -12.09
C THR A 252 -2.61 41.57 -12.97
N ASN A 253 -2.54 41.69 -14.29
CA ASN A 253 -3.35 40.85 -15.19
C ASN A 253 -2.91 39.38 -15.09
N GLY A 254 -1.61 39.11 -15.02
CA GLY A 254 -1.07 37.75 -14.82
C GLY A 254 -1.48 37.15 -13.47
N VAL A 255 -1.45 37.95 -12.40
CA VAL A 255 -1.93 37.54 -11.08
C VAL A 255 -3.40 37.16 -11.12
N ASN A 256 -4.27 37.97 -11.71
CA ASN A 256 -5.69 37.68 -11.80
C ASN A 256 -5.95 36.42 -12.65
N ALA A 257 -5.24 36.24 -13.75
CA ALA A 257 -5.37 35.06 -14.61
C ALA A 257 -4.94 33.77 -13.87
N ALA A 258 -3.80 33.80 -13.18
CA ALA A 258 -3.32 32.65 -12.40
C ALA A 258 -4.22 32.33 -11.20
N ALA A 259 -4.76 33.35 -10.52
CA ALA A 259 -5.71 33.15 -9.44
C ALA A 259 -7.01 32.46 -9.94
N ALA A 260 -7.54 32.89 -11.08
CA ALA A 260 -8.72 32.25 -11.68
C ALA A 260 -8.43 30.80 -12.13
N ALA A 261 -7.21 30.49 -12.59
CA ALA A 261 -6.80 29.14 -12.93
C ALA A 261 -6.73 28.25 -11.66
N LEU A 262 -6.16 28.76 -10.57
CA LEU A 262 -6.09 28.05 -9.28
C LEU A 262 -7.48 27.77 -8.67
N GLU A 263 -8.43 28.71 -8.82
CA GLU A 263 -9.83 28.50 -8.39
C GLU A 263 -10.49 27.35 -9.18
N ALA A 264 -10.27 27.31 -10.49
CA ALA A 264 -10.76 26.22 -11.35
C ALA A 264 -10.11 24.88 -10.99
N ASP A 265 -8.79 24.89 -10.72
CA ASP A 265 -8.05 23.69 -10.32
C ASP A 265 -8.52 23.17 -8.95
N SER A 266 -8.72 24.06 -7.97
CA SER A 266 -9.27 23.69 -6.65
C SER A 266 -10.64 23.00 -6.82
N THR A 267 -11.54 23.58 -7.62
CA THR A 267 -12.85 22.98 -7.90
C THR A 267 -12.73 21.58 -8.51
N LYS A 268 -11.74 21.38 -9.39
CA LYS A 268 -11.49 20.10 -10.03
C LYS A 268 -10.94 19.07 -9.04
N LEU A 269 -9.97 19.46 -8.21
CA LEU A 269 -9.37 18.61 -7.18
C LEU A 269 -10.40 18.20 -6.12
N ASP A 270 -11.33 19.09 -5.76
CA ASP A 270 -12.42 18.80 -4.83
C ASP A 270 -13.43 17.78 -5.38
N GLY A 271 -13.47 17.62 -6.72
CA GLY A 271 -14.33 16.65 -7.40
C GLY A 271 -13.88 15.20 -7.32
N TYR A 272 -12.66 14.92 -6.87
CA TYR A 272 -12.17 13.55 -6.75
C TYR A 272 -12.76 12.81 -5.55
N ASP A 273 -13.29 11.60 -5.80
CA ASP A 273 -13.85 10.73 -4.76
C ASP A 273 -12.81 9.78 -4.20
N PHE A 274 -12.06 10.26 -3.20
CA PHE A 274 -11.06 9.45 -2.51
C PHE A 274 -11.65 8.24 -1.77
N ALA A 275 -12.93 8.28 -1.38
CA ALA A 275 -13.58 7.14 -0.75
C ALA A 275 -13.84 6.01 -1.77
N ALA A 276 -14.22 6.38 -3.00
CA ALA A 276 -14.36 5.42 -4.09
C ALA A 276 -12.99 4.85 -4.53
N MET A 277 -11.95 5.69 -4.60
CA MET A 277 -10.57 5.21 -4.84
C MET A 277 -10.20 4.15 -3.83
N GLY A 278 -10.41 4.44 -2.56
CA GLY A 278 -10.16 3.55 -1.47
C GLY A 278 -10.92 2.24 -1.50
N THR A 279 -12.15 2.30 -1.89
CA THR A 279 -12.96 1.09 -2.07
C THR A 279 -12.40 0.21 -3.19
N SER A 280 -11.94 0.81 -4.29
CA SER A 280 -11.34 0.09 -5.42
C SER A 280 -10.04 -0.62 -5.02
N GLU A 281 -9.16 0.07 -4.31
CA GLU A 281 -7.89 -0.48 -3.81
C GLU A 281 -8.12 -1.63 -2.83
N SER A 282 -9.07 -1.44 -1.91
CA SER A 282 -9.48 -2.49 -0.97
C SER A 282 -10.00 -3.74 -1.69
N ALA A 283 -10.79 -3.56 -2.74
CA ALA A 283 -11.32 -4.67 -3.53
C ALA A 283 -10.21 -5.45 -4.24
N TYR A 284 -9.17 -4.75 -4.76
CA TYR A 284 -8.02 -5.37 -5.39
C TYR A 284 -7.28 -6.32 -4.42
N TYR A 285 -6.88 -5.80 -3.25
CA TYR A 285 -6.16 -6.60 -2.27
C TYR A 285 -7.02 -7.71 -1.69
N LYS A 286 -8.32 -7.43 -1.43
CA LYS A 286 -9.25 -8.44 -0.97
C LYS A 286 -9.29 -9.65 -1.93
N ALA A 287 -9.31 -9.43 -3.22
CA ALA A 287 -9.33 -10.51 -4.22
C ALA A 287 -8.07 -11.40 -4.13
N LEU A 288 -6.89 -10.80 -3.94
CA LEU A 288 -5.64 -11.54 -3.75
C LEU A 288 -5.68 -12.40 -2.48
N ILE A 289 -6.22 -11.87 -1.44
CA ILE A 289 -6.27 -12.53 -0.14
C ILE A 289 -7.33 -13.62 -0.11
N ASP A 290 -8.48 -13.41 -0.70
CA ASP A 290 -9.49 -14.48 -0.87
C ASP A 290 -8.89 -15.66 -1.65
N LYS A 291 -8.06 -15.37 -2.67
CA LYS A 291 -7.33 -16.40 -3.41
C LYS A 291 -6.30 -17.12 -2.53
N TYR A 292 -5.50 -16.38 -1.77
CA TYR A 292 -4.54 -16.95 -0.83
C TYR A 292 -5.24 -17.87 0.17
N ASN A 293 -6.30 -17.39 0.82
CA ASN A 293 -7.06 -18.17 1.81
C ASN A 293 -7.66 -19.43 1.21
N THR A 294 -8.15 -19.37 -0.04
CA THR A 294 -8.67 -20.53 -0.75
C THR A 294 -7.62 -21.63 -0.87
N GLU A 295 -6.39 -21.26 -1.21
CA GLU A 295 -5.28 -22.23 -1.36
C GLU A 295 -4.82 -22.77 0.00
N VAL A 296 -4.74 -21.92 1.04
CA VAL A 296 -4.42 -22.35 2.41
C VAL A 296 -5.48 -23.31 2.93
N ASP A 297 -6.76 -23.02 2.73
CA ASP A 297 -7.86 -23.91 3.12
C ASP A 297 -7.81 -25.26 2.40
N ALA A 298 -7.46 -25.25 1.12
CA ALA A 298 -7.29 -26.47 0.34
C ALA A 298 -6.09 -27.28 0.85
N ALA A 299 -4.97 -26.64 1.18
CA ALA A 299 -3.82 -27.30 1.79
C ALA A 299 -4.15 -27.95 3.13
N ASN A 300 -4.96 -27.28 3.97
CA ASN A 300 -5.37 -27.81 5.28
C ASN A 300 -6.35 -28.99 5.19
N LYS A 301 -7.14 -29.08 4.12
CA LYS A 301 -8.11 -30.16 3.90
C LYS A 301 -7.49 -31.39 3.19
N ALA A 302 -6.36 -31.23 2.55
CA ALA A 302 -5.65 -32.31 1.87
C ALA A 302 -4.93 -33.24 2.83
#